data_501002f31f4c3f062860cd9499f99b8a
#
_entry.id   501002f31f4c3f062860cd9499f99b8a
#
_cell.length_a   1.000
_cell.length_b   1.000
_cell.length_c   1.000
_cell.angle_alpha   90.00
_cell.angle_beta   90.00
_cell.angle_gamma   90.00
#
_symmetry.space_group_name_H-M   'P 1'
#
loop_
_entity.id
_entity.type
_entity.pdbx_description
1 polymer ?
#
loop_
_entity_poly.entity_id
_entity_poly.type
_entity_poly.pdbx_seq_one_letter_code
_entity_poly.pdbx_strand_id
1 'polypeptide(L)'
;MVDYKHLEIEDNGQVIICYLSNPPTHTLTAQGLLEIHDFLDSLASNKELRVLAFTGGGEDVFIRHYEVGELADAAEKNIGREKAANKTEDNPKRKLHGFHKMLLKIRDLEAIVIAGINGNTAGGGCEFSLGCDLRVMSSGDYFIGLPETGVGILPG
;
A
#
# COMPACT_ATOMS: atom_id res chain seq x y z
N MET A 1 -13.74 9.70 15.25
CA MET A 1 -12.65 9.46 14.29
C MET A 1 -12.01 8.14 14.67
N VAL A 2 -11.78 7.23 13.74
CA VAL A 2 -11.05 5.99 14.01
C VAL A 2 -9.59 6.38 14.30
N ASP A 3 -9.00 5.82 15.34
CA ASP A 3 -7.60 6.05 15.71
C ASP A 3 -6.75 4.97 15.01
N TYR A 4 -6.09 5.33 13.94
CA TYR A 4 -5.19 4.46 13.19
C TYR A 4 -3.78 4.52 13.77
N LYS A 5 -3.08 3.39 13.75
CA LYS A 5 -1.70 3.31 14.21
C LYS A 5 -0.70 3.79 13.15
N HIS A 6 -1.02 3.53 11.87
CA HIS A 6 -0.12 3.79 10.75
C HIS A 6 -0.62 4.88 9.81
N LEU A 7 -1.78 5.48 10.08
CA LEU A 7 -2.34 6.56 9.30
C LEU A 7 -2.61 7.77 10.17
N GLU A 8 -2.24 8.95 9.69
CA GLU A 8 -2.68 10.22 10.21
C GLU A 8 -3.51 10.91 9.12
N ILE A 9 -4.71 11.37 9.45
CA ILE A 9 -5.68 11.89 8.50
C ILE A 9 -5.93 13.36 8.76
N GLU A 10 -5.70 14.17 7.74
CA GLU A 10 -6.07 15.58 7.70
C GLU A 10 -7.27 15.73 6.76
N ASP A 11 -8.45 15.96 7.32
CA ASP A 11 -9.70 16.11 6.57
C ASP A 11 -10.08 17.59 6.42
N ASN A 12 -9.98 18.09 5.20
CA ASN A 12 -10.36 19.44 4.81
C ASN A 12 -11.64 19.43 3.92
N GLY A 13 -12.56 18.52 4.18
CA GLY A 13 -13.83 18.38 3.47
C GLY A 13 -13.66 17.73 2.08
N GLN A 14 -13.53 18.53 1.03
CA GLN A 14 -13.35 18.01 -0.33
C GLN A 14 -11.95 17.46 -0.60
N VAL A 15 -10.98 17.74 0.23
CA VAL A 15 -9.59 17.29 0.14
C VAL A 15 -9.19 16.60 1.43
N ILE A 16 -8.76 15.36 1.33
CA ILE A 16 -8.22 14.60 2.46
C ILE A 16 -6.76 14.28 2.18
N ILE A 17 -5.91 14.48 3.19
CA ILE A 17 -4.51 14.07 3.15
C ILE A 17 -4.33 12.93 4.15
N CYS A 18 -3.79 11.83 3.68
CA CYS A 18 -3.46 10.66 4.48
C CYS A 18 -1.94 10.50 4.55
N TYR A 19 -1.37 10.68 5.73
CA TYR A 19 0.03 10.47 6.01
C TYR A 19 0.25 9.00 6.39
N LEU A 20 1.11 8.33 5.65
CA LEU A 20 1.49 6.93 5.88
C LEU A 20 2.70 6.90 6.81
N SER A 21 2.54 6.36 8.01
CA SER A 21 3.58 6.42 9.05
C SER A 21 3.76 5.08 9.76
N ASN A 22 5.00 4.58 9.80
CA ASN A 22 5.39 3.40 10.55
C ASN A 22 6.84 3.54 11.04
N PRO A 23 7.11 4.48 11.96
CA PRO A 23 8.47 4.70 12.44
C PRO A 23 8.98 3.49 13.25
N PRO A 24 10.28 3.22 13.24
CA PRO A 24 11.32 3.93 12.51
C PRO A 24 11.53 3.44 11.07
N THR A 25 10.87 2.37 10.65
CA THR A 25 11.13 1.69 9.37
C THR A 25 10.44 2.35 8.17
N HIS A 26 9.27 2.98 8.38
CA HIS A 26 8.39 3.52 7.34
C HIS A 26 8.06 2.48 6.25
N THR A 27 7.97 1.21 6.64
CA THR A 27 7.54 0.10 5.79
C THR A 27 6.02 -0.03 5.80
N LEU A 28 5.45 -0.51 4.71
CA LEU A 28 4.05 -0.96 4.66
C LEU A 28 3.96 -2.36 5.27
N THR A 29 3.15 -2.52 6.29
CA THR A 29 2.91 -3.79 6.99
C THR A 29 1.51 -4.33 6.70
N ALA A 30 1.24 -5.58 7.08
CA ALA A 30 -0.10 -6.14 7.03
C ALA A 30 -1.11 -5.31 7.84
N GLN A 31 -0.70 -4.79 9.02
CA GLN A 31 -1.55 -3.90 9.82
C GLN A 31 -1.82 -2.59 9.10
N GLY A 32 -0.79 -1.93 8.56
CA GLY A 32 -0.96 -0.70 7.78
C GLY A 32 -1.85 -0.91 6.55
N LEU A 33 -1.71 -2.06 5.88
CA LEU A 33 -2.58 -2.44 4.77
C LEU A 33 -4.05 -2.57 5.19
N LEU A 34 -4.34 -3.17 6.34
CA LEU A 34 -5.70 -3.29 6.88
C LEU A 34 -6.28 -1.91 7.22
N GLU A 35 -5.49 -1.02 7.80
CA GLU A 35 -5.91 0.34 8.13
C GLU A 35 -6.23 1.15 6.86
N ILE A 36 -5.41 1.02 5.81
CA ILE A 36 -5.70 1.65 4.51
C ILE A 36 -7.00 1.09 3.92
N HIS A 37 -7.25 -0.22 4.03
CA HIS A 37 -8.49 -0.82 3.57
C HIS A 37 -9.71 -0.25 4.29
N ASP A 38 -9.66 -0.16 5.63
CA ASP A 38 -10.73 0.39 6.45
C ASP A 38 -10.97 1.86 6.13
N PHE A 39 -9.89 2.64 6.00
CA PHE A 39 -9.96 4.04 5.63
C PHE A 39 -10.63 4.23 4.26
N LEU A 40 -10.20 3.49 3.23
CA LEU A 40 -10.79 3.56 1.90
C LEU A 40 -12.26 3.15 1.90
N ASP A 41 -12.65 2.14 2.70
CA ASP A 41 -14.05 1.74 2.86
C ASP A 41 -14.89 2.87 3.49
N SER A 42 -14.33 3.61 4.45
CA SER A 42 -15.01 4.77 5.04
C SER A 42 -15.26 5.90 4.04
N LEU A 43 -14.44 6.01 3.00
CA LEU A 43 -14.55 7.03 1.95
C LEU A 43 -15.48 6.62 0.79
N ALA A 44 -15.79 5.35 0.62
CA ALA A 44 -16.51 4.82 -0.55
C ALA A 44 -17.89 5.47 -0.80
N SER A 45 -18.53 6.00 0.24
CA SER A 45 -19.82 6.70 0.16
C SER A 45 -19.71 8.22 0.24
N ASN A 46 -18.51 8.78 0.37
CA ASN A 46 -18.29 10.22 0.50
C ASN A 46 -18.36 10.92 -0.86
N LYS A 47 -19.53 11.44 -1.20
CA LYS A 47 -19.78 12.14 -2.47
C LYS A 47 -19.21 13.56 -2.54
N GLU A 48 -18.78 14.12 -1.41
CA GLU A 48 -18.17 15.45 -1.36
C GLU A 48 -16.65 15.41 -1.60
N LEU A 49 -16.01 14.25 -1.39
CA LEU A 49 -14.59 14.08 -1.61
C LEU A 49 -14.24 14.30 -3.10
N ARG A 50 -13.24 15.13 -3.36
CA ARG A 50 -12.71 15.41 -4.70
C ARG A 50 -11.29 14.93 -4.87
N VAL A 51 -10.48 15.02 -3.81
CA VAL A 51 -9.06 14.64 -3.84
C VAL A 51 -8.72 13.88 -2.57
N LEU A 52 -8.07 12.74 -2.74
CA LEU A 52 -7.37 12.01 -1.69
C LEU A 52 -5.88 12.02 -1.99
N ALA A 53 -5.08 12.63 -1.15
CA ALA A 53 -3.62 12.62 -1.27
C ALA A 53 -3.01 11.68 -0.23
N PHE A 54 -2.19 10.75 -0.67
CA PHE A 54 -1.32 9.97 0.21
C PHE A 54 0.08 10.55 0.21
N THR A 55 0.70 10.68 1.37
CA THR A 55 2.10 11.09 1.51
C THR A 55 2.77 10.37 2.68
N GLY A 56 4.09 10.39 2.74
CA GLY A 56 4.82 9.79 3.87
C GLY A 56 4.78 10.67 5.11
N GLY A 57 4.54 10.08 6.28
CA GLY A 57 4.61 10.75 7.58
C GLY A 57 6.03 10.90 8.14
N GLY A 58 7.06 10.42 7.43
CA GLY A 58 8.47 10.57 7.78
C GLY A 58 9.19 11.57 6.90
N GLU A 59 10.36 12.08 7.36
CA GLU A 59 11.26 12.87 6.53
C GLU A 59 11.88 12.00 5.43
N ASP A 60 11.93 12.51 4.20
CA ASP A 60 12.61 11.91 3.05
C ASP A 60 12.20 10.46 2.73
N VAL A 61 11.00 10.05 3.13
CA VAL A 61 10.47 8.74 2.84
C VAL A 61 8.95 8.77 2.62
N PHE A 62 8.47 8.15 1.54
CA PHE A 62 7.05 7.94 1.28
C PHE A 62 6.58 6.61 1.92
N ILE A 63 6.89 5.49 1.30
CA ILE A 63 6.81 4.12 1.83
C ILE A 63 8.12 3.47 1.46
N ARG A 64 8.94 3.09 2.44
CA ARG A 64 10.25 2.50 2.15
C ARG A 64 10.13 1.27 1.24
N HIS A 65 9.32 0.31 1.63
CA HIS A 65 8.92 -0.90 0.91
C HIS A 65 7.86 -1.66 1.73
N TYR A 66 7.33 -2.78 1.22
CA TYR A 66 6.54 -3.70 2.06
C TYR A 66 7.46 -4.45 3.03
N GLU A 67 6.97 -4.76 4.24
CA GLU A 67 7.78 -5.44 5.27
C GLU A 67 8.21 -6.84 4.81
N VAL A 68 9.50 -7.00 4.53
CA VAL A 68 10.07 -8.24 3.93
C VAL A 68 9.93 -9.44 4.85
N GLY A 69 10.03 -9.24 6.18
CA GLY A 69 9.84 -10.29 7.17
C GLY A 69 8.46 -10.92 7.07
N GLU A 70 7.41 -10.10 6.92
CA GLU A 70 6.04 -10.60 6.75
C GLU A 70 5.83 -11.37 5.44
N LEU A 71 6.53 -10.96 4.35
CA LEU A 71 6.51 -11.69 3.09
C LEU A 71 7.17 -13.05 3.21
N ALA A 72 8.31 -13.15 3.89
CA ALA A 72 9.01 -14.39 4.15
C ALA A 72 8.15 -15.37 4.96
N ASP A 73 7.56 -14.90 6.06
CA ASP A 73 6.65 -15.68 6.91
C ASP A 73 5.43 -16.20 6.13
N ALA A 74 4.86 -15.36 5.27
CA ALA A 74 3.73 -15.74 4.43
C ALA A 74 4.12 -16.79 3.38
N ALA A 75 5.31 -16.66 2.78
CA ALA A 75 5.83 -17.64 1.83
C ALA A 75 6.08 -19.00 2.48
N GLU A 76 6.69 -19.05 3.69
CA GLU A 76 6.91 -20.29 4.43
C GLU A 76 5.59 -21.00 4.78
N LYS A 77 4.60 -20.26 5.24
CA LYS A 77 3.25 -20.80 5.53
C LYS A 77 2.57 -21.37 4.29
N ASN A 78 2.76 -20.73 3.13
CA ASN A 78 2.18 -21.21 1.86
C ASN A 78 2.88 -22.47 1.37
N ILE A 79 4.21 -22.55 1.43
CA ILE A 79 4.98 -23.76 1.09
C ILE A 79 4.53 -24.95 1.96
N GLY A 80 4.30 -24.72 3.25
CA GLY A 80 3.76 -25.74 4.16
C GLY A 80 2.37 -26.24 3.75
N ARG A 81 1.49 -25.33 3.32
CA ARG A 81 0.13 -25.66 2.86
C ARG A 81 0.12 -26.40 1.53
N GLU A 82 0.95 -26.00 0.56
CA GLU A 82 1.07 -26.67 -0.74
C GLU A 82 1.63 -28.10 -0.61
N LYS A 83 2.55 -28.33 0.33
CA LYS A 83 3.05 -29.67 0.66
C LYS A 83 2.01 -30.54 1.35
N ALA A 84 1.11 -29.96 2.13
CA ALA A 84 0.05 -30.67 2.83
C ALA A 84 -1.20 -30.93 1.97
N ALA A 85 -1.45 -30.10 0.97
CA ALA A 85 -2.52 -30.29 -0.01
C ALA A 85 -2.06 -31.31 -1.06
N ASN A 86 -2.52 -32.57 -0.94
CA ASN A 86 -2.42 -33.50 -2.06
C ASN A 86 -2.98 -32.83 -3.32
N LYS A 87 -2.21 -32.90 -4.41
CA LYS A 87 -2.54 -32.36 -5.75
C LYS A 87 -3.85 -32.99 -6.26
N THR A 88 -4.97 -32.50 -5.82
CA THR A 88 -6.23 -32.70 -6.51
C THR A 88 -6.47 -31.46 -7.37
N GLU A 89 -6.70 -31.72 -8.64
CA GLU A 89 -6.79 -30.76 -9.76
C GLU A 89 -8.02 -29.83 -9.69
N ASP A 90 -8.23 -29.13 -8.62
CA ASP A 90 -9.14 -28.00 -8.63
C ASP A 90 -8.34 -26.77 -8.25
N ASN A 91 -7.92 -26.00 -9.26
CA ASN A 91 -7.24 -24.73 -9.07
C ASN A 91 -8.27 -23.74 -8.47
N PRO A 92 -8.37 -23.61 -7.14
CA PRO A 92 -9.33 -22.69 -6.56
C PRO A 92 -8.94 -21.32 -7.11
N LYS A 93 -9.89 -20.61 -7.74
CA LYS A 93 -9.68 -19.26 -8.28
C LYS A 93 -8.81 -18.50 -7.30
N ARG A 94 -7.57 -18.22 -7.71
CA ARG A 94 -6.53 -17.62 -6.86
C ARG A 94 -7.12 -16.34 -6.27
N LYS A 95 -7.39 -16.31 -4.97
CA LYS A 95 -7.94 -15.13 -4.33
C LYS A 95 -6.94 -13.99 -4.48
N LEU A 96 -7.42 -12.85 -4.95
CA LEU A 96 -6.61 -11.66 -5.09
C LEU A 96 -6.00 -11.28 -3.74
N HIS A 97 -4.70 -11.01 -3.71
CA HIS A 97 -3.99 -10.59 -2.50
C HIS A 97 -4.56 -9.29 -1.93
N GLY A 98 -4.46 -9.06 -0.64
CA GLY A 98 -4.96 -7.85 0.03
C GLY A 98 -4.42 -6.57 -0.59
N PHE A 99 -3.14 -6.52 -0.89
CA PHE A 99 -2.51 -5.38 -1.54
C PHE A 99 -3.18 -5.01 -2.88
N HIS A 100 -3.40 -5.99 -3.76
CA HIS A 100 -4.08 -5.73 -5.04
C HIS A 100 -5.55 -5.29 -4.86
N LYS A 101 -6.24 -5.83 -3.84
CA LYS A 101 -7.60 -5.38 -3.52
C LYS A 101 -7.62 -3.92 -3.07
N MET A 102 -6.60 -3.49 -2.32
CA MET A 102 -6.44 -2.10 -1.93
C MET A 102 -6.25 -1.20 -3.15
N LEU A 103 -5.37 -1.58 -4.09
CA LEU A 103 -5.17 -0.83 -5.34
C LEU A 103 -6.47 -0.72 -6.16
N LEU A 104 -7.27 -1.79 -6.19
CA LEU A 104 -8.59 -1.74 -6.84
C LEU A 104 -9.53 -0.77 -6.13
N LYS A 105 -9.54 -0.71 -4.80
CA LYS A 105 -10.34 0.27 -4.05
C LYS A 105 -9.89 1.70 -4.33
N ILE A 106 -8.60 1.95 -4.42
CA ILE A 106 -8.05 3.27 -4.81
C ILE A 106 -8.60 3.66 -6.18
N ARG A 107 -8.49 2.77 -7.17
CA ARG A 107 -8.98 3.01 -8.54
C ARG A 107 -10.49 3.26 -8.61
N ASP A 108 -11.27 2.59 -7.76
CA ASP A 108 -12.73 2.63 -7.80
C ASP A 108 -13.33 3.80 -7.00
N LEU A 109 -12.50 4.64 -6.33
CA LEU A 109 -12.95 5.87 -5.68
C LEU A 109 -13.44 6.90 -6.72
N GLU A 110 -14.51 7.62 -6.38
CA GLU A 110 -15.03 8.74 -7.21
C GLU A 110 -14.25 10.06 -6.95
N ALA A 111 -13.01 9.98 -6.49
CA ALA A 111 -12.12 11.10 -6.21
C ALA A 111 -10.78 10.90 -6.92
N ILE A 112 -10.08 11.97 -7.22
CA ILE A 112 -8.70 11.89 -7.75
C ILE A 112 -7.77 11.49 -6.62
N VAL A 113 -7.03 10.40 -6.80
CA VAL A 113 -6.07 9.92 -5.82
C VAL A 113 -4.65 10.29 -6.24
N ILE A 114 -3.95 10.98 -5.36
CA ILE A 114 -2.59 11.51 -5.59
C ILE A 114 -1.60 10.82 -4.65
N ALA A 115 -0.50 10.32 -5.20
CA ALA A 115 0.68 9.98 -4.42
C ALA A 115 1.63 11.19 -4.37
N GLY A 116 1.69 11.85 -3.23
CA GLY A 116 2.67 12.90 -2.91
C GLY A 116 3.92 12.25 -2.33
N ILE A 117 4.87 11.90 -3.21
CA ILE A 117 6.07 11.13 -2.86
C ILE A 117 7.10 12.10 -2.29
N ASN A 118 7.16 12.21 -0.96
CA ASN A 118 8.01 13.16 -0.24
C ASN A 118 9.45 12.70 -0.05
N GLY A 119 9.82 11.51 -0.59
CA GLY A 119 11.17 10.98 -0.45
C GLY A 119 11.32 9.59 -1.05
N ASN A 120 12.25 8.80 -0.50
CA ASN A 120 12.55 7.46 -0.99
C ASN A 120 11.34 6.52 -0.94
N THR A 121 11.19 5.70 -2.01
CA THR A 121 10.17 4.65 -2.07
C THR A 121 10.62 3.52 -2.98
N ALA A 122 10.34 2.27 -2.60
CA ALA A 122 10.75 1.08 -3.33
C ALA A 122 9.70 -0.03 -3.24
N GLY A 123 9.74 -0.97 -4.15
CA GLY A 123 8.88 -2.15 -4.13
C GLY A 123 7.42 -1.81 -3.88
N GLY A 124 6.81 -2.37 -2.86
CA GLY A 124 5.41 -2.12 -2.51
C GLY A 124 5.03 -0.64 -2.37
N GLY A 125 5.97 0.26 -2.01
CA GLY A 125 5.73 1.70 -1.99
C GLY A 125 5.66 2.30 -3.39
N CYS A 126 6.53 1.85 -4.29
CA CYS A 126 6.46 2.22 -5.69
C CYS A 126 5.17 1.69 -6.33
N GLU A 127 4.82 0.43 -6.10
CA GLU A 127 3.59 -0.20 -6.59
C GLU A 127 2.33 0.52 -6.08
N PHE A 128 2.31 0.90 -4.79
CA PHE A 128 1.25 1.71 -4.21
C PHE A 128 1.07 3.02 -4.99
N SER A 129 2.18 3.73 -5.24
CA SER A 129 2.16 4.99 -5.97
C SER A 129 1.65 4.82 -7.40
N LEU A 130 1.97 3.68 -8.06
CA LEU A 130 1.49 3.36 -9.41
C LEU A 130 -0.02 3.07 -9.45
N GLY A 131 -0.61 2.68 -8.32
CA GLY A 131 -2.06 2.49 -8.18
C GLY A 131 -2.85 3.79 -8.02
N CYS A 132 -2.19 4.92 -7.76
CA CYS A 132 -2.81 6.24 -7.69
C CYS A 132 -2.97 6.87 -9.09
N ASP A 133 -3.91 7.82 -9.24
CA ASP A 133 -4.14 8.52 -10.51
C ASP A 133 -2.96 9.41 -10.89
N LEU A 134 -2.46 10.17 -9.94
CA LEU A 134 -1.35 11.10 -10.12
C LEU A 134 -0.21 10.81 -9.14
N ARG A 135 1.01 11.08 -9.59
CA ARG A 135 2.25 11.01 -8.80
C ARG A 135 2.98 12.33 -8.89
N VAL A 136 3.29 12.91 -7.74
CA VAL A 136 4.14 14.09 -7.60
C VAL A 136 5.25 13.71 -6.66
N MET A 137 6.49 13.91 -7.05
CA MET A 137 7.65 13.54 -6.24
C MET A 137 8.49 14.77 -5.91
N SER A 138 8.96 14.83 -4.67
CA SER A 138 9.91 15.86 -4.23
C SER A 138 11.20 15.80 -5.04
N SER A 139 11.75 16.97 -5.33
CA SER A 139 13.08 17.09 -5.92
C SER A 139 14.15 16.75 -4.89
N GLY A 140 15.14 15.97 -5.28
CA GLY A 140 16.24 15.58 -4.38
C GLY A 140 16.95 14.32 -4.86
N ASP A 141 17.89 13.84 -4.07
CA ASP A 141 18.59 12.56 -4.29
C ASP A 141 17.76 11.41 -3.70
N TYR A 142 16.60 11.16 -4.29
CA TYR A 142 15.65 10.15 -3.86
C TYR A 142 15.55 9.02 -4.87
N PHE A 143 15.32 7.82 -4.35
CA PHE A 143 15.10 6.62 -5.13
C PHE A 143 13.60 6.30 -5.24
N ILE A 144 13.15 5.93 -6.44
CA ILE A 144 11.88 5.28 -6.71
C ILE A 144 12.11 4.12 -7.67
N GLY A 145 11.59 2.92 -7.35
CA GLY A 145 11.76 1.77 -8.23
C GLY A 145 11.27 0.44 -7.65
N LEU A 146 11.44 -0.59 -8.49
CA LEU A 146 11.03 -1.98 -8.20
C LEU A 146 12.29 -2.87 -8.12
N PRO A 147 12.94 -2.96 -6.94
CA PRO A 147 14.20 -3.69 -6.77
C PRO A 147 14.02 -5.20 -6.52
N GLU A 148 12.81 -5.73 -6.63
CA GLU A 148 12.41 -7.09 -6.24
C GLU A 148 13.28 -8.18 -6.83
N THR A 149 13.69 -8.04 -8.10
CA THR A 149 14.56 -9.01 -8.78
C THR A 149 15.94 -9.11 -8.14
N GLY A 150 16.41 -8.05 -7.47
CA GLY A 150 17.67 -8.06 -6.71
C GLY A 150 17.64 -8.99 -5.48
N VAL A 151 16.45 -9.37 -5.02
CA VAL A 151 16.25 -10.30 -3.90
C VAL A 151 15.52 -11.58 -4.33
N GLY A 152 15.42 -11.83 -5.64
CA GLY A 152 14.92 -13.08 -6.21
C GLY A 152 13.40 -13.23 -6.22
N ILE A 153 12.65 -12.12 -6.12
CA ILE A 153 11.19 -12.10 -6.25
C ILE A 153 10.76 -11.24 -7.43
N LEU A 154 9.50 -11.30 -7.80
CA LEU A 154 8.90 -10.45 -8.82
C LEU A 154 8.06 -9.35 -8.14
N PRO A 155 7.98 -8.16 -8.74
CA PRO A 155 6.99 -7.15 -8.38
C PRO A 155 5.56 -7.73 -8.46
N GLY A 156 4.67 -7.30 -7.59
CA GLY A 156 3.27 -7.78 -7.50
C GLY A 156 2.30 -7.10 -8.45
#